data_81fbab9bb759537106e6493610642d7a
#
_entry.id   81fbab9bb759537106e6493610642d7a
#
_cell.length_a   1.000
_cell.length_b   1.000
_cell.length_c   1.000
_cell.angle_alpha   90.00
_cell.angle_beta   90.00
_cell.angle_gamma   90.00
#
_symmetry.space_group_name_H-M   'P 1'
#
loop_
_entity.id
_entity.type
_entity.pdbx_description
1 polymer ?
#
loop_
_entity_poly.entity_id
_entity_poly.type
_entity_poly.pdbx_seq_one_letter_code
_entity_poly.pdbx_strand_id
1 'polypeptide(L)'
;MKSLLLTLLPCLALAQGLDPKSLTLFNRPAGTWPTYNGDYSGRRYSEHAQINQSNVDLLKIDWIFRIQGIAPQRGVGSPTIKSTPLLVNDVLYFTIPDHVFAISARTGEQLWQFDFEDKGGHLVGQRGVAMYGNWLYFLTPDGWFISLNAKDGKERWRKKVADEKLQYFTTIAPMIVKNHVIVGVGGDAMDVRGYLEARDPETGEVQWKWWSQPLKMGETGSETWPTQAAMDHGGGMTWLPGTYDPELNLLYWGTGNANPVFAGQGRKGSNLYTACIVALNADTGKLEWYFQASPHDTHDWDNVETPVLFDAKIDGKPRKLLAQGSRAGWFFVLDRTNGKNLVSKPFTGTGNWAKGVDAKGQPIPDPDKEPKVDGSMIDMPAMGATNWQPPSYSPQTELFYLNGTEGYGMAYLYDTSANPEGYGGGSGGNFDGRASLFAMDIHTGAVKWKHSHGGQGGGPGGGILTTSGHLLFTGDGGNLVAFDPANGKILWHQALMSPLSNGPSSYMMDGRQILLVGAGDCLYALTLAGK
;
A
#
# COMPACT_ATOMS: atom_id res chain seq x y z
N MET A 1 -2.08 37.05 59.98
CA MET A 1 -2.79 36.17 59.06
C MET A 1 -2.28 36.44 57.65
N LYS A 2 -1.41 35.56 57.09
CA LYS A 2 -0.89 35.68 55.73
C LYS A 2 -1.67 34.65 54.90
N SER A 3 -2.53 35.14 54.02
CA SER A 3 -3.23 34.31 53.04
C SER A 3 -2.26 33.79 51.99
N LEU A 4 -2.11 32.48 51.92
CA LEU A 4 -1.38 31.78 50.87
C LEU A 4 -2.35 31.61 49.67
N LEU A 5 -2.15 32.38 48.61
CA LEU A 5 -2.84 32.15 47.34
C LEU A 5 -2.17 30.94 46.67
N LEU A 6 -2.87 29.82 46.66
CA LEU A 6 -2.53 28.66 45.81
C LEU A 6 -2.95 28.97 44.39
N THR A 7 -2.01 29.31 43.52
CA THR A 7 -2.24 29.37 42.08
C THR A 7 -2.31 27.95 41.53
N LEU A 8 -3.53 27.49 41.24
CA LEU A 8 -3.78 26.32 40.40
C LEU A 8 -3.33 26.66 38.98
N LEU A 9 -2.16 26.14 38.61
CA LEU A 9 -1.80 26.06 37.19
C LEU A 9 -2.78 25.08 36.51
N PRO A 10 -3.46 25.46 35.41
CA PRO A 10 -4.25 24.51 34.66
C PRO A 10 -3.28 23.49 34.08
N CYS A 11 -3.41 22.25 34.50
CA CYS A 11 -2.81 21.10 33.82
C CYS A 11 -3.46 21.08 32.42
N LEU A 12 -2.83 21.68 31.42
CA LEU A 12 -3.14 21.44 30.03
C LEU A 12 -2.95 19.94 29.82
N ALA A 13 -4.04 19.19 29.86
CA ALA A 13 -4.07 17.83 29.34
C ALA A 13 -3.66 17.94 27.87
N LEU A 14 -2.38 17.64 27.58
CA LEU A 14 -1.91 17.45 26.22
C LEU A 14 -2.86 16.43 25.60
N ALA A 15 -3.56 16.83 24.56
CA ALA A 15 -4.40 15.94 23.78
C ALA A 15 -3.53 14.76 23.31
N GLN A 16 -3.71 13.60 23.97
CA GLN A 16 -2.97 12.39 23.62
C GLN A 16 -3.63 11.79 22.37
N GLY A 17 -3.31 12.31 21.19
CA GLY A 17 -3.89 11.76 19.99
C GLY A 17 -3.53 12.56 18.75
N LEU A 18 -4.03 12.08 17.61
CA LEU A 18 -3.82 12.67 16.30
C LEU A 18 -5.04 13.48 15.86
N ASP A 19 -4.86 14.78 15.63
CA ASP A 19 -5.85 15.59 14.93
C ASP A 19 -5.62 15.46 13.41
N PRO A 20 -6.56 14.91 12.63
CA PRO A 20 -6.43 14.80 11.18
C PRO A 20 -6.20 16.13 10.47
N LYS A 21 -6.65 17.26 11.05
CA LYS A 21 -6.42 18.59 10.50
C LYS A 21 -4.95 19.01 10.52
N SER A 22 -4.12 18.35 11.33
CA SER A 22 -2.67 18.59 11.38
C SER A 22 -1.91 17.95 10.22
N LEU A 23 -2.55 17.08 9.45
CA LEU A 23 -2.00 16.42 8.27
C LEU A 23 -2.31 17.22 7.00
N THR A 24 -1.31 17.38 6.16
CA THR A 24 -1.49 17.92 4.81
C THR A 24 -1.00 16.92 3.76
N LEU A 25 -1.07 17.29 2.49
CA LEU A 25 -0.63 16.40 1.42
C LEU A 25 0.83 15.96 1.61
N PHE A 26 1.73 16.90 1.97
CA PHE A 26 3.18 16.66 2.02
C PHE A 26 3.80 16.83 3.40
N ASN A 27 3.00 17.18 4.42
CA ASN A 27 3.53 17.41 5.75
C ASN A 27 2.72 16.67 6.81
N ARG A 28 3.42 16.34 7.89
CA ARG A 28 2.89 15.71 9.09
C ARG A 28 3.40 16.43 10.34
N PRO A 29 2.75 16.29 11.50
CA PRO A 29 3.29 16.83 12.75
C PRO A 29 4.70 16.31 13.02
N ALA A 30 5.58 17.18 13.50
CA ALA A 30 6.96 16.82 13.83
C ALA A 30 6.99 15.64 14.81
N GLY A 31 7.94 14.72 14.63
CA GLY A 31 8.09 13.54 15.50
C GLY A 31 7.00 12.49 15.31
N THR A 32 6.22 12.53 14.22
CA THR A 32 5.15 11.55 13.96
C THR A 32 5.37 10.79 12.65
N TRP A 33 4.72 9.62 12.56
CA TRP A 33 4.48 8.86 11.33
C TRP A 33 3.01 8.43 11.35
N PRO A 34 2.08 9.34 11.00
CA PRO A 34 0.66 9.23 11.37
C PRO A 34 -0.22 8.46 10.40
N THR A 35 0.33 7.97 9.28
CA THR A 35 -0.38 7.15 8.29
C THR A 35 0.50 5.98 7.83
N TYR A 36 -0.07 5.04 7.08
CA TYR A 36 0.68 3.95 6.46
C TYR A 36 1.89 4.45 5.65
N ASN A 37 1.78 5.59 4.96
CA ASN A 37 2.83 6.16 4.12
C ASN A 37 3.54 7.37 4.74
N GLY A 38 3.21 7.76 5.97
CA GLY A 38 3.76 8.90 6.70
C GLY A 38 2.93 10.16 6.56
N ASP A 39 2.58 10.58 5.36
CA ASP A 39 1.66 11.67 5.03
C ASP A 39 0.55 11.18 4.08
N TYR A 40 -0.24 12.09 3.53
CA TYR A 40 -1.32 11.72 2.60
C TYR A 40 -0.85 11.42 1.17
N SER A 41 0.41 11.76 0.83
CA SER A 41 0.88 11.70 -0.57
C SER A 41 1.31 10.32 -1.04
N GLY A 42 1.63 9.40 -0.14
CA GLY A 42 2.20 8.11 -0.53
C GLY A 42 3.69 8.14 -0.91
N ARG A 43 4.35 9.31 -0.89
CA ARG A 43 5.75 9.46 -1.32
C ARG A 43 6.75 8.67 -0.47
N ARG A 44 6.41 8.36 0.78
CA ARG A 44 7.34 7.76 1.74
C ARG A 44 8.69 8.49 1.71
N TYR A 45 8.63 9.81 1.80
CA TYR A 45 9.77 10.71 1.84
C TYR A 45 9.90 11.32 3.24
N SER A 46 11.10 11.31 3.79
CA SER A 46 11.40 11.93 5.07
C SER A 46 12.19 13.22 4.88
N GLU A 47 11.68 14.32 5.45
CA GLU A 47 12.38 15.63 5.45
C GLU A 47 13.59 15.67 6.39
N HIS A 48 13.84 14.59 7.16
CA HIS A 48 14.97 14.52 8.08
C HIS A 48 16.27 14.20 7.34
N ALA A 49 17.35 14.96 7.64
CA ALA A 49 18.65 14.87 7.00
C ALA A 49 19.80 14.64 7.99
N GLN A 50 19.50 14.35 9.27
CA GLN A 50 20.56 14.08 10.25
C GLN A 50 21.35 12.82 9.87
N ILE A 51 20.66 11.77 9.39
CA ILE A 51 21.26 10.62 8.73
C ILE A 51 21.38 10.98 7.24
N ASN A 52 22.60 10.98 6.71
CA ASN A 52 22.88 11.38 5.34
C ASN A 52 24.08 10.61 4.76
N GLN A 53 24.43 10.88 3.50
CA GLN A 53 25.50 10.15 2.81
C GLN A 53 26.86 10.24 3.49
N SER A 54 27.15 11.31 4.26
CA SER A 54 28.46 11.49 4.90
C SER A 54 28.61 10.75 6.24
N ASN A 55 27.54 10.18 6.78
CA ASN A 55 27.55 9.57 8.11
C ASN A 55 26.69 8.29 8.22
N VAL A 56 26.15 7.80 7.12
CA VAL A 56 25.32 6.59 7.13
C VAL A 56 26.09 5.33 7.57
N ASP A 57 27.39 5.32 7.43
CA ASP A 57 28.30 4.27 7.91
C ASP A 57 28.35 4.19 9.45
N LEU A 58 27.95 5.26 10.15
CA LEU A 58 27.82 5.30 11.61
C LEU A 58 26.44 4.80 12.10
N LEU A 59 25.55 4.41 11.22
CA LEU A 59 24.22 3.93 11.57
C LEU A 59 24.31 2.57 12.28
N LYS A 60 23.68 2.47 13.43
CA LYS A 60 23.65 1.24 14.25
C LYS A 60 22.27 1.00 14.84
N ILE A 61 22.02 -0.25 15.21
CA ILE A 61 20.81 -0.64 15.94
C ILE A 61 20.85 -0.01 17.34
N ASP A 62 19.77 0.71 17.69
CA ASP A 62 19.56 1.32 19.01
C ASP A 62 18.79 0.36 19.92
N TRP A 63 17.67 -0.18 19.40
CA TRP A 63 16.89 -1.20 20.07
C TRP A 63 16.20 -2.15 19.07
N ILE A 64 15.82 -3.32 19.58
CA ILE A 64 15.05 -4.34 18.85
C ILE A 64 13.85 -4.70 19.70
N PHE A 65 12.65 -4.65 19.10
CA PHE A 65 11.48 -5.30 19.64
C PHE A 65 11.25 -6.62 18.89
N ARG A 66 10.96 -7.70 19.61
CA ARG A 66 10.59 -8.98 19.03
C ARG A 66 9.24 -9.44 19.56
N ILE A 67 8.36 -9.88 18.67
CA ILE A 67 7.09 -10.51 19.04
C ILE A 67 7.37 -11.78 19.85
N GLN A 68 6.73 -11.90 21.02
CA GLN A 68 6.88 -13.05 21.92
C GLN A 68 5.51 -13.63 22.27
N GLY A 69 5.48 -14.93 22.58
CA GLY A 69 4.28 -15.58 23.11
C GLY A 69 3.16 -15.85 22.12
N ILE A 70 3.37 -15.53 20.84
CA ILE A 70 2.39 -15.78 19.79
C ILE A 70 2.80 -17.02 18.99
N ALA A 71 1.90 -18.00 18.94
CA ALA A 71 2.11 -19.22 18.18
C ALA A 71 2.14 -18.94 16.68
N PRO A 72 2.80 -19.79 15.88
CA PRO A 72 2.71 -19.71 14.42
C PRO A 72 1.24 -19.73 13.97
N GLN A 73 0.88 -18.76 13.14
CA GLN A 73 -0.48 -18.60 12.68
C GLN A 73 -0.77 -19.55 11.50
N ARG A 74 -1.99 -20.11 11.49
CA ARG A 74 -2.43 -21.05 10.46
C ARG A 74 -2.30 -20.44 9.05
N GLY A 75 -1.53 -21.10 8.18
CA GLY A 75 -1.35 -20.68 6.78
C GLY A 75 -0.28 -19.59 6.55
N VAL A 76 0.28 -18.98 7.61
CA VAL A 76 1.27 -17.88 7.50
C VAL A 76 2.61 -18.22 8.15
N GLY A 77 2.66 -19.26 8.99
CA GLY A 77 3.86 -19.62 9.76
C GLY A 77 4.13 -18.69 10.93
N SER A 78 5.39 -18.32 11.14
CA SER A 78 5.79 -17.40 12.20
C SER A 78 5.17 -16.01 12.01
N PRO A 79 4.81 -15.30 13.10
CA PRO A 79 4.34 -13.93 13.04
C PRO A 79 5.27 -13.05 12.22
N THR A 80 4.71 -12.23 11.34
CA THR A 80 5.48 -11.32 10.48
C THR A 80 4.88 -9.94 10.51
N ILE A 81 5.71 -8.93 10.83
CA ILE A 81 5.29 -7.52 10.91
C ILE A 81 5.27 -6.93 9.49
N LYS A 82 4.13 -7.05 8.80
CA LYS A 82 3.89 -6.41 7.49
C LYS A 82 3.32 -5.00 7.63
N SER A 83 2.90 -4.62 8.84
CA SER A 83 2.36 -3.30 9.12
C SER A 83 3.45 -2.24 9.14
N THR A 84 3.13 -1.03 8.64
CA THR A 84 3.92 0.17 8.95
C THR A 84 3.48 0.67 10.33
N PRO A 85 4.40 0.73 11.33
CA PRO A 85 4.06 1.27 12.64
C PRO A 85 3.65 2.74 12.54
N LEU A 86 2.50 3.07 13.15
CA LEU A 86 2.03 4.43 13.30
C LEU A 86 2.69 5.04 14.54
N LEU A 87 3.37 6.18 14.37
CA LEU A 87 4.01 6.88 15.48
C LEU A 87 3.23 8.14 15.83
N VAL A 88 2.73 8.17 17.07
CA VAL A 88 2.08 9.35 17.67
C VAL A 88 2.47 9.44 19.14
N ASN A 89 2.91 10.62 19.60
CA ASN A 89 3.26 10.89 21.00
C ASN A 89 4.21 9.86 21.64
N ASP A 90 5.32 9.58 20.95
CA ASP A 90 6.37 8.66 21.39
C ASP A 90 5.93 7.18 21.54
N VAL A 91 4.77 6.83 21.00
CA VAL A 91 4.25 5.46 20.98
C VAL A 91 4.13 4.97 19.54
N LEU A 92 4.66 3.77 19.30
CA LEU A 92 4.51 3.04 18.04
C LEU A 92 3.35 2.05 18.17
N TYR A 93 2.38 2.18 17.26
CA TYR A 93 1.24 1.26 17.15
C TYR A 93 1.36 0.46 15.87
N PHE A 94 1.28 -0.85 15.94
CA PHE A 94 1.36 -1.73 14.77
C PHE A 94 0.55 -3.00 14.97
N THR A 95 0.37 -3.76 13.88
CA THR A 95 -0.43 -4.98 13.87
C THR A 95 0.34 -6.15 13.27
N ILE A 96 -0.02 -7.32 13.71
CA ILE A 96 0.02 -8.56 12.94
C ILE A 96 -1.42 -9.10 12.88
N PRO A 97 -1.75 -10.11 12.06
CA PRO A 97 -3.08 -10.71 12.13
C PRO A 97 -3.48 -11.01 13.57
N ASP A 98 -4.69 -10.59 13.97
CA ASP A 98 -5.30 -10.78 15.29
C ASP A 98 -4.68 -10.02 16.48
N HIS A 99 -3.64 -9.23 16.25
CA HIS A 99 -2.98 -8.53 17.36
C HIS A 99 -2.68 -7.08 17.02
N VAL A 100 -2.85 -6.20 18.03
CA VAL A 100 -2.41 -4.80 17.99
C VAL A 100 -1.44 -4.57 19.13
N PHE A 101 -0.31 -3.95 18.84
CA PHE A 101 0.74 -3.63 19.82
C PHE A 101 0.89 -2.12 19.96
N ALA A 102 1.15 -1.67 21.18
CA ALA A 102 1.71 -0.37 21.48
C ALA A 102 3.06 -0.57 22.18
N ILE A 103 4.10 0.07 21.65
CA ILE A 103 5.45 0.03 22.23
C ILE A 103 6.01 1.45 22.36
N SER A 104 6.94 1.63 23.30
CA SER A 104 7.70 2.87 23.42
C SER A 104 8.59 3.08 22.19
N ALA A 105 8.45 4.20 21.50
CA ALA A 105 9.33 4.53 20.38
C ALA A 105 10.78 4.84 20.82
N ARG A 106 11.00 5.09 22.13
CA ARG A 106 12.33 5.36 22.73
C ARG A 106 13.10 4.09 23.02
N THR A 107 12.42 3.07 23.56
CA THR A 107 13.07 1.90 24.15
C THR A 107 12.71 0.58 23.49
N GLY A 108 11.65 0.55 22.68
CA GLY A 108 11.08 -0.68 22.14
C GLY A 108 10.30 -1.50 23.18
N GLU A 109 10.12 -1.03 24.41
CA GLU A 109 9.36 -1.73 25.44
C GLU A 109 7.87 -1.79 25.11
N GLN A 110 7.26 -2.96 25.32
CA GLN A 110 5.82 -3.13 25.12
C GLN A 110 5.04 -2.41 26.23
N LEU A 111 4.12 -1.54 25.82
CA LEU A 111 3.23 -0.80 26.72
C LEU A 111 1.93 -1.56 26.94
N TRP A 112 1.33 -2.06 25.87
CA TRP A 112 0.15 -2.93 25.89
C TRP A 112 0.04 -3.73 24.60
N GLN A 113 -0.79 -4.77 24.63
CA GLN A 113 -1.18 -5.60 23.51
C GLN A 113 -2.69 -5.84 23.59
N PHE A 114 -3.34 -5.81 22.43
CA PHE A 114 -4.72 -6.24 22.27
C PHE A 114 -4.73 -7.51 21.42
N ASP A 115 -5.44 -8.52 21.87
CA ASP A 115 -5.58 -9.80 21.20
C ASP A 115 -7.03 -9.97 20.73
N PHE A 116 -7.20 -10.37 19.50
CA PHE A 116 -8.45 -10.72 18.90
C PHE A 116 -8.40 -12.19 18.48
N GLU A 117 -9.41 -12.94 18.81
CA GLU A 117 -9.53 -14.32 18.36
C GLU A 117 -10.32 -14.35 17.04
N ASP A 118 -9.59 -14.50 15.93
CA ASP A 118 -10.15 -14.65 14.61
C ASP A 118 -10.83 -16.02 14.47
N LYS A 119 -12.00 -16.02 13.81
CA LYS A 119 -12.78 -17.24 13.52
C LYS A 119 -12.73 -17.64 12.04
N GLY A 120 -12.00 -16.89 11.23
CA GLY A 120 -11.93 -17.10 9.79
C GLY A 120 -11.04 -16.06 9.10
N GLY A 121 -11.19 -15.89 7.79
CA GLY A 121 -10.43 -14.95 6.98
C GLY A 121 -9.07 -15.46 6.53
N HIS A 122 -8.34 -14.60 5.81
CA HIS A 122 -7.00 -14.90 5.29
C HIS A 122 -5.92 -14.17 6.09
N LEU A 123 -5.02 -14.94 6.70
CA LEU A 123 -3.94 -14.41 7.55
C LEU A 123 -2.72 -13.93 6.72
N VAL A 124 -2.94 -13.26 5.60
CA VAL A 124 -1.85 -12.81 4.70
C VAL A 124 -1.02 -11.64 5.25
N GLY A 125 -1.47 -11.01 6.32
CA GLY A 125 -0.79 -9.92 7.02
C GLY A 125 -1.62 -8.64 7.08
N GLN A 126 -1.62 -7.99 8.21
CA GLN A 126 -2.27 -6.69 8.45
C GLN A 126 -1.28 -5.55 8.22
N ARG A 127 -1.74 -4.43 7.66
CA ARG A 127 -0.84 -3.33 7.26
C ARG A 127 -0.74 -2.20 8.27
N GLY A 128 -1.51 -2.25 9.35
CA GLY A 128 -1.39 -1.30 10.45
C GLY A 128 -2.72 -0.78 10.97
N VAL A 129 -2.62 0.27 11.76
CA VAL A 129 -3.73 0.98 12.38
C VAL A 129 -3.84 2.40 11.83
N ALA A 130 -4.99 3.04 12.07
CA ALA A 130 -5.16 4.49 11.94
C ALA A 130 -5.50 5.09 13.30
N MET A 131 -5.37 6.42 13.46
CA MET A 131 -5.71 7.13 14.69
C MET A 131 -6.53 8.39 14.38
N TYR A 132 -7.63 8.55 15.12
CA TYR A 132 -8.43 9.78 15.16
C TYR A 132 -8.63 10.19 16.62
N GLY A 133 -8.15 11.37 17.00
CA GLY A 133 -8.09 11.74 18.40
C GLY A 133 -7.34 10.69 19.21
N ASN A 134 -7.93 10.22 20.29
CA ASN A 134 -7.35 9.20 21.18
C ASN A 134 -7.75 7.75 20.83
N TRP A 135 -8.32 7.53 19.66
CA TRP A 135 -8.85 6.25 19.25
C TRP A 135 -8.06 5.66 18.09
N LEU A 136 -7.65 4.41 18.23
CA LEU A 136 -7.09 3.58 17.16
C LEU A 136 -8.20 2.85 16.44
N TYR A 137 -7.95 2.57 15.17
CA TYR A 137 -8.83 1.79 14.30
C TYR A 137 -8.01 0.75 13.56
N PHE A 138 -8.48 -0.47 13.55
CA PHE A 138 -7.88 -1.55 12.77
C PHE A 138 -8.94 -2.50 12.25
N LEU A 139 -8.52 -3.34 11.30
CA LEU A 139 -9.36 -4.36 10.68
C LEU A 139 -8.80 -5.74 11.00
N THR A 140 -9.66 -6.67 11.37
CA THR A 140 -9.26 -8.07 11.59
C THR A 140 -9.36 -8.86 10.27
N PRO A 141 -8.61 -9.96 10.10
CA PRO A 141 -8.66 -10.78 8.88
C PRO A 141 -10.06 -11.23 8.49
N ASP A 142 -10.93 -11.54 9.47
CA ASP A 142 -12.32 -11.95 9.27
C ASP A 142 -13.31 -10.79 9.11
N GLY A 143 -12.81 -9.56 8.92
CA GLY A 143 -13.61 -8.39 8.51
C GLY A 143 -14.31 -7.64 9.64
N TRP A 144 -13.79 -7.65 10.87
CA TRP A 144 -14.21 -6.71 11.90
C TRP A 144 -13.41 -5.41 11.83
N PHE A 145 -14.11 -4.31 12.00
CA PHE A 145 -13.56 -2.97 12.18
C PHE A 145 -13.69 -2.63 13.66
N ILE A 146 -12.55 -2.43 14.34
CA ILE A 146 -12.48 -2.30 15.79
C ILE A 146 -11.85 -0.96 16.15
N SER A 147 -12.44 -0.26 17.10
CA SER A 147 -11.89 0.94 17.73
C SER A 147 -11.36 0.62 19.11
N LEU A 148 -10.09 1.02 19.38
CA LEU A 148 -9.41 0.85 20.66
C LEU A 148 -9.01 2.20 21.25
N ASN A 149 -8.97 2.28 22.57
CA ASN A 149 -8.34 3.39 23.27
C ASN A 149 -6.81 3.31 23.09
N ALA A 150 -6.20 4.36 22.55
CA ALA A 150 -4.76 4.39 22.27
C ALA A 150 -3.88 4.29 23.53
N LYS A 151 -4.39 4.69 24.70
CA LYS A 151 -3.65 4.69 25.97
C LYS A 151 -3.47 3.29 26.56
N ASP A 152 -4.50 2.44 26.49
CA ASP A 152 -4.54 1.17 27.22
C ASP A 152 -5.04 -0.02 26.39
N GLY A 153 -5.29 0.16 25.10
CA GLY A 153 -5.73 -0.89 24.19
C GLY A 153 -7.15 -1.41 24.40
N LYS A 154 -7.95 -0.78 25.32
CA LYS A 154 -9.31 -1.24 25.59
C LYS A 154 -10.21 -0.99 24.40
N GLU A 155 -11.00 -2.01 24.05
CA GLU A 155 -11.99 -1.91 22.99
C GLU A 155 -13.09 -0.92 23.35
N ARG A 156 -13.37 -0.01 22.39
CA ARG A 156 -14.48 0.92 22.48
C ARG A 156 -15.73 0.35 21.83
N TRP A 157 -15.59 -0.16 20.62
CA TRP A 157 -16.64 -0.81 19.85
C TRP A 157 -16.05 -1.64 18.70
N ARG A 158 -16.85 -2.54 18.13
CA ARG A 158 -16.55 -3.26 16.89
C ARG A 158 -17.76 -3.28 15.96
N LYS A 159 -17.51 -3.25 14.65
CA LYS A 159 -18.51 -3.30 13.59
C LYS A 159 -18.07 -4.27 12.50
N LYS A 160 -18.98 -4.99 11.89
CA LYS A 160 -18.67 -5.83 10.74
C LYS A 160 -18.53 -4.94 9.49
N VAL A 161 -17.44 -5.13 8.75
CA VAL A 161 -17.17 -4.47 7.47
C VAL A 161 -17.40 -5.44 6.32
N ALA A 162 -16.92 -6.67 6.48
CA ALA A 162 -16.92 -7.69 5.46
C ALA A 162 -17.48 -9.02 5.99
N ASP A 163 -18.18 -9.77 5.15
CA ASP A 163 -18.73 -11.08 5.50
C ASP A 163 -17.76 -12.18 5.06
N GLU A 164 -17.13 -12.84 6.04
CA GLU A 164 -16.20 -13.95 5.82
C GLU A 164 -16.88 -15.18 5.18
N LYS A 165 -18.20 -15.32 5.29
CA LYS A 165 -18.95 -16.40 4.62
C LYS A 165 -18.96 -16.23 3.11
N LEU A 166 -18.83 -14.98 2.63
CA LEU A 166 -18.62 -14.63 1.24
C LEU A 166 -17.12 -14.55 0.88
N GLN A 167 -16.26 -15.06 1.78
CA GLN A 167 -14.81 -15.07 1.65
C GLN A 167 -14.15 -13.69 1.50
N TYR A 168 -14.85 -12.63 1.92
CA TYR A 168 -14.18 -11.36 2.14
C TYR A 168 -13.18 -11.47 3.28
N PHE A 169 -12.08 -10.76 3.15
CA PHE A 169 -11.11 -10.56 4.22
C PHE A 169 -10.60 -9.12 4.21
N THR A 170 -9.87 -8.72 5.23
CA THR A 170 -9.26 -7.40 5.29
C THR A 170 -7.78 -7.48 5.65
N THR A 171 -6.95 -6.69 4.95
CA THR A 171 -5.51 -6.59 5.18
C THR A 171 -5.04 -5.14 5.23
N ILE A 172 -5.91 -4.20 4.92
CA ILE A 172 -5.60 -2.79 4.77
C ILE A 172 -5.34 -2.11 6.12
N ALA A 173 -4.42 -1.14 6.15
CA ALA A 173 -4.40 -0.12 7.20
C ALA A 173 -5.51 0.90 6.89
N PRO A 174 -6.46 1.16 7.80
CA PRO A 174 -7.45 2.22 7.61
C PRO A 174 -6.78 3.57 7.40
N MET A 175 -7.45 4.50 6.71
CA MET A 175 -6.94 5.86 6.53
C MET A 175 -7.93 6.88 7.06
N ILE A 176 -7.46 7.78 7.92
CA ILE A 176 -8.29 8.89 8.41
C ILE A 176 -8.25 10.03 7.39
N VAL A 177 -9.41 10.48 6.98
CA VAL A 177 -9.59 11.66 6.12
C VAL A 177 -10.72 12.50 6.68
N LYS A 178 -10.42 13.70 7.20
CA LYS A 178 -11.40 14.55 7.89
C LYS A 178 -12.09 13.78 9.03
N ASN A 179 -13.43 13.62 8.94
CA ASN A 179 -14.25 12.84 9.86
C ASN A 179 -14.66 11.47 9.29
N HIS A 180 -13.81 10.90 8.47
CA HIS A 180 -14.01 9.59 7.83
C HIS A 180 -12.87 8.64 8.19
N VAL A 181 -13.19 7.39 8.46
CA VAL A 181 -12.25 6.26 8.44
C VAL A 181 -12.48 5.49 7.15
N ILE A 182 -11.53 5.57 6.23
CA ILE A 182 -11.63 4.88 4.93
C ILE A 182 -11.14 3.45 5.10
N VAL A 183 -11.97 2.49 4.67
CA VAL A 183 -11.70 1.06 4.74
C VAL A 183 -12.01 0.39 3.41
N GLY A 184 -11.16 -0.56 3.03
CA GLY A 184 -11.29 -1.38 1.83
C GLY A 184 -11.28 -2.87 2.17
N VAL A 185 -11.51 -3.71 1.17
CA VAL A 185 -11.64 -5.17 1.32
C VAL A 185 -10.78 -5.92 0.32
N GLY A 186 -10.41 -7.16 0.68
CA GLY A 186 -9.98 -8.24 -0.18
C GLY A 186 -11.04 -9.33 -0.23
N GLY A 187 -10.85 -10.36 -1.07
CA GLY A 187 -11.77 -11.48 -1.13
C GLY A 187 -12.14 -11.87 -2.55
N ASP A 188 -11.21 -12.44 -3.29
CA ASP A 188 -11.44 -12.78 -4.71
C ASP A 188 -11.97 -14.19 -4.92
N ALA A 189 -12.03 -15.02 -3.86
CA ALA A 189 -12.32 -16.45 -3.99
C ALA A 189 -13.79 -16.77 -4.25
N MET A 190 -14.73 -15.83 -4.02
CA MET A 190 -16.14 -15.95 -4.31
C MET A 190 -16.55 -14.85 -5.29
N ASP A 191 -17.69 -15.03 -5.95
CA ASP A 191 -18.28 -14.05 -6.87
C ASP A 191 -18.82 -12.83 -6.09
N VAL A 192 -17.92 -11.97 -5.66
CA VAL A 192 -18.24 -10.77 -4.88
C VAL A 192 -17.54 -9.54 -5.42
N ARG A 193 -18.18 -8.38 -5.27
CA ARG A 193 -17.63 -7.09 -5.70
C ARG A 193 -16.74 -6.47 -4.64
N GLY A 194 -15.62 -5.89 -5.07
CA GLY A 194 -14.83 -5.01 -4.24
C GLY A 194 -15.55 -3.70 -3.92
N TYR A 195 -15.17 -3.06 -2.83
CA TYR A 195 -15.71 -1.76 -2.43
C TYR A 195 -14.76 -0.99 -1.53
N LEU A 196 -15.02 0.32 -1.45
CA LEU A 196 -14.43 1.22 -0.49
C LEU A 196 -15.54 1.86 0.34
N GLU A 197 -15.35 1.96 1.65
CA GLU A 197 -16.29 2.62 2.56
C GLU A 197 -15.61 3.75 3.34
N ALA A 198 -16.37 4.82 3.58
CA ALA A 198 -16.08 5.76 4.67
C ALA A 198 -16.97 5.43 5.85
N ARG A 199 -16.36 5.39 7.03
CA ARG A 199 -17.06 5.13 8.29
C ARG A 199 -16.86 6.26 9.28
N ASP A 200 -17.88 6.50 10.06
CA ASP A 200 -17.84 7.49 11.13
C ASP A 200 -16.87 7.06 12.23
N PRO A 201 -15.88 7.89 12.62
CA PRO A 201 -14.90 7.53 13.64
C PRO A 201 -15.50 7.38 15.05
N GLU A 202 -16.66 7.99 15.34
CA GLU A 202 -17.28 7.89 16.67
C GLU A 202 -18.14 6.62 16.80
N THR A 203 -18.87 6.26 15.76
CA THR A 203 -19.87 5.19 15.81
C THR A 203 -19.50 3.95 15.01
N GLY A 204 -18.55 4.05 14.06
CA GLY A 204 -18.20 2.99 13.12
C GLY A 204 -19.23 2.74 12.02
N GLU A 205 -20.31 3.54 11.96
CA GLU A 205 -21.35 3.39 10.94
C GLU A 205 -20.89 3.88 9.58
N VAL A 206 -21.46 3.30 8.51
CA VAL A 206 -21.14 3.66 7.12
C VAL A 206 -21.69 5.05 6.82
N GLN A 207 -20.83 5.94 6.35
CA GLN A 207 -21.20 7.27 5.87
C GLN A 207 -21.45 7.27 4.36
N TRP A 208 -20.60 6.57 3.61
CA TRP A 208 -20.79 6.27 2.19
C TRP A 208 -20.09 4.97 1.82
N LYS A 209 -20.53 4.36 0.69
CA LYS A 209 -19.94 3.17 0.09
C LYS A 209 -19.86 3.33 -1.41
N TRP A 210 -18.70 3.04 -1.97
CA TRP A 210 -18.45 2.98 -3.41
C TRP A 210 -18.13 1.53 -3.80
N TRP A 211 -18.82 1.02 -4.81
CA TRP A 211 -18.56 -0.30 -5.37
C TRP A 211 -17.62 -0.20 -6.57
N SER A 212 -16.66 -1.11 -6.68
CA SER A 212 -15.66 -1.13 -7.76
C SER A 212 -16.21 -1.59 -9.12
N GLN A 213 -17.45 -2.06 -9.17
CA GLN A 213 -18.19 -2.28 -10.41
C GLN A 213 -19.57 -1.63 -10.32
N PRO A 214 -20.19 -1.30 -11.47
CA PRO A 214 -21.61 -0.93 -11.53
C PRO A 214 -22.49 -2.03 -10.92
N LEU A 215 -23.60 -1.66 -10.32
CA LEU A 215 -24.52 -2.62 -9.71
C LEU A 215 -25.52 -3.18 -10.72
N LYS A 216 -25.84 -2.40 -11.75
CA LYS A 216 -26.84 -2.76 -12.77
C LYS A 216 -26.41 -2.36 -14.16
N MET A 217 -26.85 -3.16 -15.14
CA MET A 217 -26.73 -2.76 -16.55
C MET A 217 -27.48 -1.43 -16.78
N GLY A 218 -26.86 -0.53 -17.55
CA GLY A 218 -27.32 0.82 -17.80
C GLY A 218 -26.68 1.90 -16.89
N GLU A 219 -26.00 1.52 -15.81
CA GLU A 219 -25.14 2.44 -15.05
C GLU A 219 -23.84 2.70 -15.80
N THR A 220 -23.22 3.88 -15.58
CA THR A 220 -21.94 4.25 -16.21
C THR A 220 -20.87 3.23 -15.87
N GLY A 221 -20.17 2.71 -16.91
CA GLY A 221 -19.17 1.64 -16.81
C GLY A 221 -19.72 0.26 -17.08
N SER A 222 -21.05 0.02 -16.97
CA SER A 222 -21.66 -1.27 -17.24
C SER A 222 -21.59 -1.67 -18.71
N GLU A 223 -21.45 -0.71 -19.63
CA GLU A 223 -21.25 -0.92 -21.07
C GLU A 223 -19.95 -1.67 -21.38
N THR A 224 -19.06 -1.78 -20.41
CA THR A 224 -17.78 -2.51 -20.54
C THR A 224 -17.88 -3.98 -20.12
N TRP A 225 -19.08 -4.42 -19.75
CA TRP A 225 -19.41 -5.78 -19.38
C TRP A 225 -20.45 -6.35 -20.34
N PRO A 226 -20.33 -7.64 -20.75
CA PRO A 226 -21.25 -8.19 -21.76
C PRO A 226 -22.65 -8.43 -21.21
N THR A 227 -22.77 -8.77 -19.94
CA THR A 227 -24.06 -9.10 -19.29
C THR A 227 -24.02 -8.74 -17.80
N GLN A 228 -25.21 -8.67 -17.17
CA GLN A 228 -25.34 -8.52 -15.73
C GLN A 228 -24.66 -9.70 -14.99
N ALA A 229 -24.85 -10.93 -15.48
CA ALA A 229 -24.26 -12.12 -14.86
C ALA A 229 -22.72 -12.05 -14.84
N ALA A 230 -22.08 -11.67 -15.97
CA ALA A 230 -20.63 -11.51 -16.02
C ALA A 230 -20.14 -10.42 -15.05
N MET A 231 -20.87 -9.32 -14.90
CA MET A 231 -20.55 -8.24 -13.96
C MET A 231 -20.76 -8.67 -12.50
N ASP A 232 -21.70 -9.59 -12.24
CA ASP A 232 -22.01 -10.09 -10.89
C ASP A 232 -20.93 -11.03 -10.33
N HIS A 233 -20.04 -11.60 -11.17
CA HIS A 233 -18.86 -12.34 -10.70
C HIS A 233 -17.88 -11.47 -9.92
N GLY A 234 -17.94 -10.15 -10.06
CA GLY A 234 -17.27 -9.21 -9.16
C GLY A 234 -15.77 -9.05 -9.41
N GLY A 235 -14.98 -9.03 -8.33
CA GLY A 235 -13.58 -8.62 -8.30
C GLY A 235 -13.41 -7.14 -7.93
N GLY A 236 -12.29 -6.53 -8.34
CA GLY A 236 -12.02 -5.10 -8.09
C GLY A 236 -11.77 -4.76 -6.62
N MET A 237 -11.10 -5.65 -5.89
CA MET A 237 -10.81 -5.49 -4.47
C MET A 237 -9.93 -4.26 -4.19
N THR A 238 -10.03 -3.70 -2.98
CA THR A 238 -9.41 -2.43 -2.56
C THR A 238 -8.47 -2.62 -1.37
N TRP A 239 -7.70 -3.70 -1.37
CA TRP A 239 -7.00 -4.26 -0.22
C TRP A 239 -5.69 -3.56 0.17
N LEU A 240 -5.22 -2.51 -0.56
CA LEU A 240 -4.10 -1.65 -0.18
C LEU A 240 -4.57 -0.23 0.15
N PRO A 241 -3.86 0.49 1.04
CA PRO A 241 -4.14 1.89 1.32
C PRO A 241 -3.90 2.78 0.10
N GLY A 242 -4.84 3.67 -0.17
CA GLY A 242 -4.71 4.73 -1.15
C GLY A 242 -4.02 5.98 -0.60
N THR A 243 -4.27 7.12 -1.25
CA THR A 243 -3.74 8.43 -0.92
C THR A 243 -4.85 9.49 -0.98
N TYR A 244 -4.59 10.67 -0.43
CA TYR A 244 -5.58 11.75 -0.34
C TYR A 244 -4.97 13.11 -0.65
N ASP A 245 -5.63 13.89 -1.51
CA ASP A 245 -5.30 15.29 -1.74
C ASP A 245 -6.33 16.19 -1.03
N PRO A 246 -5.97 16.85 0.10
CA PRO A 246 -6.91 17.68 0.84
C PRO A 246 -7.32 18.97 0.09
N GLU A 247 -6.51 19.46 -0.86
CA GLU A 247 -6.85 20.64 -1.66
C GLU A 247 -7.89 20.31 -2.72
N LEU A 248 -7.77 19.15 -3.37
CA LEU A 248 -8.73 18.68 -4.37
C LEU A 248 -9.91 17.94 -3.73
N ASN A 249 -9.77 17.54 -2.48
CA ASN A 249 -10.71 16.69 -1.74
C ASN A 249 -10.95 15.34 -2.44
N LEU A 250 -9.88 14.74 -2.98
CA LEU A 250 -9.92 13.49 -3.72
C LEU A 250 -9.12 12.40 -3.02
N LEU A 251 -9.75 11.24 -2.87
CA LEU A 251 -9.10 9.97 -2.57
C LEU A 251 -8.64 9.34 -3.88
N TYR A 252 -7.40 8.84 -3.91
CA TYR A 252 -6.90 8.04 -5.04
C TYR A 252 -6.67 6.63 -4.57
N TRP A 253 -7.27 5.68 -5.27
CA TRP A 253 -7.27 4.29 -4.84
C TRP A 253 -7.07 3.35 -6.01
N GLY A 254 -6.38 2.24 -5.76
CA GLY A 254 -6.23 1.17 -6.72
C GLY A 254 -7.32 0.10 -6.54
N THR A 255 -7.74 -0.52 -7.63
CA THR A 255 -8.69 -1.65 -7.63
C THR A 255 -8.07 -2.91 -8.21
N GLY A 256 -8.46 -4.06 -7.68
CA GLY A 256 -7.99 -5.36 -8.09
C GLY A 256 -8.54 -5.85 -9.43
N ASN A 257 -8.18 -7.08 -9.78
CA ASN A 257 -8.62 -7.79 -10.98
C ASN A 257 -10.13 -8.03 -11.04
N ALA A 258 -10.63 -8.38 -12.22
CA ALA A 258 -11.99 -8.90 -12.41
C ALA A 258 -12.03 -10.41 -12.20
N ASN A 259 -13.19 -10.95 -11.82
CA ASN A 259 -13.45 -12.39 -11.76
C ASN A 259 -14.26 -12.89 -12.97
N PRO A 260 -14.08 -14.15 -13.40
CA PRO A 260 -12.99 -15.08 -13.10
C PRO A 260 -11.64 -14.55 -13.57
N VAL A 261 -10.58 -14.79 -12.81
CA VAL A 261 -9.26 -14.14 -13.01
C VAL A 261 -8.65 -14.46 -14.38
N PHE A 262 -8.41 -15.74 -14.68
CA PHE A 262 -7.73 -16.17 -15.92
C PHE A 262 -8.68 -16.48 -17.07
N ALA A 263 -9.93 -16.78 -16.78
CA ALA A 263 -10.94 -17.19 -17.74
C ALA A 263 -11.80 -16.00 -18.19
N GLY A 264 -11.21 -15.10 -18.97
CA GLY A 264 -11.84 -13.83 -19.39
C GLY A 264 -12.90 -13.94 -20.48
N GLN A 265 -13.07 -15.13 -21.13
CA GLN A 265 -13.95 -15.30 -22.30
C GLN A 265 -15.43 -15.00 -22.01
N GLY A 266 -15.90 -15.20 -20.76
CA GLY A 266 -17.27 -14.88 -20.33
C GLY A 266 -17.52 -13.41 -20.02
N ARG A 267 -16.47 -12.60 -19.84
CA ARG A 267 -16.56 -11.19 -19.43
C ARG A 267 -15.89 -10.23 -20.43
N LYS A 268 -16.11 -10.47 -21.72
CA LYS A 268 -15.55 -9.61 -22.79
C LYS A 268 -15.85 -8.14 -22.54
N GLY A 269 -14.87 -7.27 -22.85
CA GLY A 269 -14.88 -5.85 -22.59
C GLY A 269 -13.82 -5.47 -21.58
N SER A 270 -13.66 -4.18 -21.25
CA SER A 270 -12.59 -3.71 -20.37
C SER A 270 -12.86 -3.95 -18.87
N ASN A 271 -14.10 -4.26 -18.48
CA ASN A 271 -14.55 -4.61 -17.13
C ASN A 271 -14.33 -3.49 -16.09
N LEU A 272 -14.87 -2.30 -16.34
CA LEU A 272 -14.77 -1.16 -15.41
C LEU A 272 -15.54 -1.47 -14.10
N TYR A 273 -14.98 -1.04 -12.96
CA TYR A 273 -13.72 -0.31 -12.70
C TYR A 273 -12.68 -1.22 -12.03
N THR A 274 -12.45 -2.41 -12.57
CA THR A 274 -11.40 -3.32 -12.13
C THR A 274 -10.04 -2.92 -12.71
N ALA A 275 -8.95 -3.26 -12.04
CA ALA A 275 -7.57 -2.95 -12.41
C ALA A 275 -7.35 -1.45 -12.78
N CYS A 276 -7.95 -0.56 -11.97
CA CYS A 276 -7.98 0.89 -12.18
C CYS A 276 -7.26 1.66 -11.07
N ILE A 277 -6.83 2.87 -11.40
CA ILE A 277 -6.69 3.98 -10.45
C ILE A 277 -8.01 4.75 -10.49
N VAL A 278 -8.66 4.93 -9.35
CA VAL A 278 -9.90 5.72 -9.23
C VAL A 278 -9.66 6.94 -8.35
N ALA A 279 -10.30 8.07 -8.71
CA ALA A 279 -10.37 9.25 -7.86
C ALA A 279 -11.80 9.44 -7.36
N LEU A 280 -11.96 9.39 -6.05
CA LEU A 280 -13.26 9.52 -5.40
C LEU A 280 -13.31 10.81 -4.58
N ASN A 281 -14.42 11.51 -4.63
CA ASN A 281 -14.69 12.61 -3.70
C ASN A 281 -14.71 12.07 -2.26
N ALA A 282 -13.89 12.62 -1.38
CA ALA A 282 -13.69 12.08 -0.04
C ALA A 282 -14.93 12.18 0.85
N ASP A 283 -15.80 13.18 0.63
CA ASP A 283 -17.00 13.39 1.46
C ASP A 283 -18.19 12.53 1.02
N THR A 284 -18.22 12.11 -0.26
CA THR A 284 -19.40 11.46 -0.85
C THR A 284 -19.15 10.06 -1.43
N GLY A 285 -17.89 9.69 -1.62
CA GLY A 285 -17.51 8.45 -2.33
C GLY A 285 -17.81 8.50 -3.83
N LYS A 286 -18.23 9.65 -4.39
CA LYS A 286 -18.55 9.76 -5.82
C LYS A 286 -17.27 9.66 -6.65
N LEU A 287 -17.33 8.81 -7.70
CA LEU A 287 -16.25 8.69 -8.68
C LEU A 287 -16.18 9.98 -9.53
N GLU A 288 -15.02 10.64 -9.52
CA GLU A 288 -14.74 11.84 -10.31
C GLU A 288 -14.00 11.50 -11.61
N TRP A 289 -13.04 10.60 -11.56
CA TRP A 289 -12.34 10.07 -12.73
C TRP A 289 -11.69 8.71 -12.43
N TYR A 290 -11.31 8.01 -13.48
CA TYR A 290 -10.54 6.76 -13.41
C TYR A 290 -9.52 6.69 -14.53
N PHE A 291 -8.51 5.84 -14.34
CA PHE A 291 -7.55 5.40 -15.35
C PHE A 291 -7.37 3.88 -15.21
N GLN A 292 -7.61 3.13 -16.28
CA GLN A 292 -7.50 1.67 -16.24
C GLN A 292 -6.10 1.23 -16.66
N ALA A 293 -5.35 0.64 -15.74
CA ALA A 293 -3.96 0.23 -15.94
C ALA A 293 -3.84 -1.13 -16.66
N SER A 294 -4.83 -2.01 -16.48
CA SER A 294 -4.91 -3.32 -17.13
C SER A 294 -6.35 -3.58 -17.60
N PRO A 295 -6.77 -3.04 -18.76
CA PRO A 295 -8.08 -3.35 -19.33
C PRO A 295 -8.22 -4.85 -19.61
N HIS A 296 -9.39 -5.43 -19.31
CA HIS A 296 -9.65 -6.87 -19.50
C HIS A 296 -8.56 -7.76 -18.89
N ASP A 297 -8.15 -7.45 -17.67
CA ASP A 297 -7.10 -8.24 -17.01
C ASP A 297 -7.48 -9.72 -16.91
N THR A 298 -6.60 -10.60 -17.40
CA THR A 298 -6.74 -12.05 -17.36
C THR A 298 -5.53 -12.75 -16.74
N HIS A 299 -4.76 -12.02 -15.88
CA HIS A 299 -3.49 -12.49 -15.34
C HIS A 299 -3.36 -12.34 -13.83
N ASP A 300 -4.41 -11.90 -13.12
CA ASP A 300 -4.35 -11.55 -11.69
C ASP A 300 -3.48 -10.30 -11.44
N TRP A 301 -3.59 -9.30 -12.30
CA TRP A 301 -2.84 -8.06 -12.17
C TRP A 301 -3.67 -6.96 -11.53
N ASP A 302 -3.88 -7.15 -10.23
CA ASP A 302 -4.38 -6.06 -9.41
C ASP A 302 -3.66 -4.74 -9.73
N ASN A 303 -4.38 -3.64 -9.71
CA ASN A 303 -3.78 -2.31 -9.79
C ASN A 303 -3.96 -1.55 -8.48
N VAL A 304 -3.70 -2.23 -7.37
CA VAL A 304 -3.92 -1.73 -5.99
C VAL A 304 -2.71 -1.04 -5.39
N GLU A 305 -1.55 -1.06 -6.06
CA GLU A 305 -0.33 -0.42 -5.59
C GLU A 305 -0.60 1.05 -5.25
N THR A 306 0.04 1.53 -4.18
CA THR A 306 -0.20 2.89 -3.67
C THR A 306 0.00 3.95 -4.77
N PRO A 307 -1.02 4.73 -5.15
CA PRO A 307 -0.85 5.90 -6.01
C PRO A 307 -0.05 6.97 -5.28
N VAL A 308 1.08 7.40 -5.82
CA VAL A 308 1.97 8.38 -5.19
C VAL A 308 1.72 9.77 -5.75
N LEU A 309 1.39 10.73 -4.87
CA LEU A 309 1.07 12.10 -5.23
C LEU A 309 2.30 13.01 -5.04
N PHE A 310 2.57 13.87 -6.02
CA PHE A 310 3.64 14.86 -5.97
C PHE A 310 3.35 16.02 -6.91
N ASP A 311 4.07 17.14 -6.70
CA ASP A 311 4.04 18.28 -7.60
C ASP A 311 5.39 18.40 -8.29
N ALA A 312 5.38 18.56 -9.61
CA ALA A 312 6.57 18.74 -10.43
C ALA A 312 6.26 19.59 -11.67
N LYS A 313 7.28 19.98 -12.41
CA LYS A 313 7.11 20.66 -13.70
C LYS A 313 7.20 19.65 -14.81
N ILE A 314 6.16 19.56 -15.64
CA ILE A 314 6.19 18.80 -16.90
C ILE A 314 6.14 19.82 -18.05
N ASP A 315 7.09 19.76 -18.97
CA ASP A 315 7.26 20.72 -20.08
C ASP A 315 7.28 22.18 -19.57
N GLY A 316 8.00 22.41 -18.47
CA GLY A 316 8.16 23.71 -17.82
C GLY A 316 6.93 24.22 -17.06
N LYS A 317 5.79 23.52 -17.05
CA LYS A 317 4.54 23.92 -16.39
C LYS A 317 4.37 23.18 -15.07
N PRO A 318 4.05 23.87 -13.95
CA PRO A 318 3.69 23.22 -12.71
C PRO A 318 2.45 22.32 -12.89
N ARG A 319 2.51 21.10 -12.34
CA ARG A 319 1.41 20.13 -12.39
C ARG A 319 1.27 19.39 -11.07
N LYS A 320 0.03 19.04 -10.77
CA LYS A 320 -0.34 18.13 -9.69
C LYS A 320 -0.36 16.71 -10.27
N LEU A 321 0.57 15.86 -9.83
CA LEU A 321 0.85 14.57 -10.45
C LEU A 321 0.53 13.41 -9.53
N LEU A 322 0.21 12.27 -10.15
CA LEU A 322 0.10 10.96 -9.53
C LEU A 322 0.96 10.00 -10.34
N ALA A 323 1.80 9.20 -9.68
CA ALA A 323 2.51 8.10 -10.33
C ALA A 323 2.20 6.77 -9.67
N GLN A 324 2.22 5.70 -10.48
CA GLN A 324 2.05 4.33 -10.00
C GLN A 324 2.85 3.37 -10.88
N GLY A 325 3.57 2.43 -10.25
CA GLY A 325 4.04 1.22 -10.90
C GLY A 325 3.00 0.13 -10.71
N SER A 326 2.49 -0.40 -11.80
CA SER A 326 1.39 -1.36 -11.84
C SER A 326 1.92 -2.80 -11.76
N ARG A 327 1.16 -3.70 -11.18
CA ARG A 327 1.43 -5.15 -11.19
C ARG A 327 1.55 -5.72 -12.60
N ALA A 328 0.87 -5.10 -13.57
CA ALA A 328 0.98 -5.41 -15.00
C ALA A 328 2.32 -4.97 -15.67
N GLY A 329 3.30 -4.50 -14.88
CA GLY A 329 4.64 -4.15 -15.36
C GLY A 329 4.76 -2.80 -16.06
N TRP A 330 3.76 -1.95 -15.92
CA TRP A 330 3.74 -0.60 -16.50
C TRP A 330 3.86 0.47 -15.43
N PHE A 331 4.55 1.56 -15.78
CA PHE A 331 4.66 2.79 -14.99
C PHE A 331 3.82 3.89 -15.62
N PHE A 332 2.99 4.52 -14.81
CA PHE A 332 2.08 5.59 -15.23
C PHE A 332 2.37 6.87 -14.48
N VAL A 333 2.28 8.01 -15.18
CA VAL A 333 2.21 9.35 -14.57
C VAL A 333 0.97 10.05 -15.11
N LEU A 334 0.10 10.49 -14.20
CA LEU A 334 -1.18 11.13 -14.51
C LEU A 334 -1.23 12.54 -13.92
N ASP A 335 -1.98 13.43 -14.55
CA ASP A 335 -2.46 14.66 -13.92
C ASP A 335 -3.55 14.27 -12.91
N ARG A 336 -3.27 14.41 -11.60
CA ARG A 336 -4.19 13.94 -10.55
C ARG A 336 -5.47 14.75 -10.43
N THR A 337 -5.56 15.90 -11.10
CA THR A 337 -6.78 16.73 -11.09
C THR A 337 -7.90 16.16 -11.97
N ASN A 338 -7.55 15.33 -12.96
CA ASN A 338 -8.51 14.89 -13.98
C ASN A 338 -8.21 13.50 -14.58
N GLY A 339 -7.17 12.80 -14.11
CA GLY A 339 -6.77 11.48 -14.59
C GLY A 339 -6.10 11.45 -15.96
N LYS A 340 -5.78 12.62 -16.57
CA LYS A 340 -5.11 12.66 -17.88
C LYS A 340 -3.74 12.02 -17.80
N ASN A 341 -3.51 11.05 -18.66
CA ASN A 341 -2.21 10.39 -18.77
C ASN A 341 -1.16 11.33 -19.38
N LEU A 342 0.04 11.28 -18.82
CA LEU A 342 1.23 11.99 -19.28
C LEU A 342 2.34 11.01 -19.68
N VAL A 343 2.44 9.88 -18.96
CA VAL A 343 3.43 8.84 -19.21
C VAL A 343 2.78 7.47 -19.05
N SER A 344 3.02 6.57 -20.00
CA SER A 344 2.74 5.14 -19.93
C SER A 344 3.91 4.39 -20.54
N LYS A 345 4.66 3.66 -19.72
CA LYS A 345 5.84 2.90 -20.15
C LYS A 345 5.97 1.58 -19.40
N PRO A 346 6.31 0.46 -20.06
CA PRO A 346 6.71 -0.75 -19.36
C PRO A 346 8.03 -0.47 -18.60
N PHE A 347 8.15 -0.98 -17.37
CA PHE A 347 9.39 -0.91 -16.59
C PHE A 347 10.09 -2.26 -16.47
N THR A 348 9.40 -3.35 -16.82
CA THR A 348 9.97 -4.69 -16.94
C THR A 348 9.56 -5.31 -18.27
N GLY A 349 10.47 -6.07 -18.91
CA GLY A 349 10.26 -6.61 -20.24
C GLY A 349 9.96 -5.55 -21.29
N THR A 350 9.22 -5.92 -22.31
CA THR A 350 8.75 -5.02 -23.37
C THR A 350 7.29 -4.62 -23.21
N GLY A 351 6.62 -5.19 -22.20
CA GLY A 351 5.18 -5.02 -21.99
C GLY A 351 4.35 -5.71 -23.08
N ASN A 352 4.82 -6.83 -23.63
CA ASN A 352 4.29 -7.53 -24.80
C ASN A 352 2.88 -8.11 -24.65
N TRP A 353 2.30 -8.07 -23.45
CA TRP A 353 0.89 -8.38 -23.22
C TRP A 353 -0.05 -7.30 -23.79
N ALA A 354 0.50 -6.13 -24.12
CA ALA A 354 -0.22 -5.02 -24.75
C ALA A 354 0.38 -4.66 -26.11
N LYS A 355 -0.48 -4.37 -27.09
CA LYS A 355 -0.09 -3.91 -28.45
C LYS A 355 0.36 -2.44 -28.48
N GLY A 356 0.34 -1.74 -27.37
CA GLY A 356 0.62 -0.32 -27.23
C GLY A 356 -0.37 0.33 -26.27
N VAL A 357 -0.58 1.63 -26.42
CA VAL A 357 -1.53 2.40 -25.62
C VAL A 357 -2.57 3.09 -26.51
N ASP A 358 -3.76 3.28 -25.99
CA ASP A 358 -4.82 4.03 -26.64
C ASP A 358 -4.58 5.56 -26.56
N ALA A 359 -5.52 6.36 -27.09
CA ALA A 359 -5.45 7.82 -27.04
C ALA A 359 -5.50 8.40 -25.62
N LYS A 360 -5.94 7.61 -24.62
CA LYS A 360 -5.96 7.97 -23.20
C LYS A 360 -4.69 7.51 -22.48
N GLY A 361 -3.77 6.81 -23.17
CA GLY A 361 -2.57 6.24 -22.57
C GLY A 361 -2.79 4.90 -21.84
N GLN A 362 -3.97 4.30 -21.95
CA GLN A 362 -4.28 3.00 -21.36
C GLN A 362 -3.72 1.88 -22.25
N PRO A 363 -3.11 0.82 -21.68
CA PRO A 363 -2.63 -0.31 -22.48
C PRO A 363 -3.77 -0.98 -23.26
N ILE A 364 -3.48 -1.39 -24.48
CA ILE A 364 -4.40 -2.15 -25.34
C ILE A 364 -4.02 -3.62 -25.25
N PRO A 365 -4.78 -4.48 -24.56
CA PRO A 365 -4.43 -5.90 -24.42
C PRO A 365 -4.23 -6.59 -25.77
N ASP A 366 -3.25 -7.49 -25.83
CA ASP A 366 -3.05 -8.38 -26.97
C ASP A 366 -3.80 -9.69 -26.73
N PRO A 367 -4.87 -10.01 -27.51
CA PRO A 367 -5.59 -11.27 -27.35
C PRO A 367 -4.72 -12.53 -27.55
N ASP A 368 -3.59 -12.40 -28.27
CA ASP A 368 -2.65 -13.50 -28.42
C ASP A 368 -1.85 -13.80 -27.16
N LYS A 369 -1.89 -12.91 -26.17
CA LYS A 369 -1.22 -13.02 -24.86
C LYS A 369 -2.16 -13.40 -23.73
N GLU A 370 -3.46 -13.48 -23.97
CA GLU A 370 -4.41 -14.03 -23.01
C GLU A 370 -4.09 -15.50 -22.67
N PRO A 371 -4.48 -16.01 -21.49
CA PRO A 371 -4.28 -17.41 -21.11
C PRO A 371 -4.83 -18.37 -22.15
N LYS A 372 -4.06 -19.43 -22.49
CA LYS A 372 -4.43 -20.48 -23.45
C LYS A 372 -4.27 -21.85 -22.80
N VAL A 373 -4.95 -22.87 -23.33
CA VAL A 373 -4.86 -24.26 -22.83
C VAL A 373 -3.43 -24.80 -22.92
N ASP A 374 -2.72 -24.47 -23.99
CA ASP A 374 -1.32 -24.84 -24.25
C ASP A 374 -0.31 -23.80 -23.70
N GLY A 375 -0.81 -22.77 -23.03
CA GLY A 375 -0.01 -21.70 -22.44
C GLY A 375 0.19 -20.50 -23.35
N SER A 376 0.31 -19.33 -22.75
CA SER A 376 0.65 -18.07 -23.40
C SER A 376 1.83 -17.41 -22.70
N MET A 377 2.93 -17.20 -23.42
CA MET A 377 4.16 -16.62 -22.86
C MET A 377 4.17 -15.10 -22.95
N ILE A 378 4.51 -14.46 -21.83
CA ILE A 378 4.74 -13.02 -21.71
C ILE A 378 6.15 -12.75 -21.20
N ASP A 379 6.70 -11.57 -21.50
CA ASP A 379 8.06 -11.16 -21.13
C ASP A 379 8.11 -10.41 -19.78
N MET A 380 7.27 -10.83 -18.85
CA MET A 380 7.25 -10.40 -17.46
C MET A 380 6.71 -11.55 -16.59
N PRO A 381 6.90 -11.52 -15.26
CA PRO A 381 6.32 -12.54 -14.39
C PRO A 381 4.79 -12.60 -14.54
N ALA A 382 4.24 -13.81 -14.77
CA ALA A 382 2.79 -13.98 -14.94
C ALA A 382 1.99 -13.54 -13.71
N MET A 383 2.57 -13.68 -12.50
CA MET A 383 1.97 -13.24 -11.24
C MET A 383 2.23 -11.76 -10.92
N GLY A 384 2.72 -11.01 -11.91
CA GLY A 384 2.93 -9.57 -11.83
C GLY A 384 4.36 -9.12 -11.52
N ALA A 385 4.69 -7.92 -11.96
CA ALA A 385 6.01 -7.31 -11.89
C ALA A 385 6.27 -6.60 -10.54
N THR A 386 5.25 -6.17 -9.82
CA THR A 386 5.32 -5.59 -8.48
C THR A 386 4.10 -6.01 -7.67
N ASN A 387 4.03 -5.65 -6.38
CA ASN A 387 2.90 -6.00 -5.54
C ASN A 387 2.77 -4.96 -4.40
N TRP A 388 2.41 -5.38 -3.19
CA TRP A 388 2.07 -4.56 -2.03
C TRP A 388 3.19 -3.68 -1.47
N GLN A 389 4.43 -3.90 -1.85
CA GLN A 389 5.58 -3.17 -1.32
C GLN A 389 5.44 -1.67 -1.61
N PRO A 390 5.33 -0.80 -0.58
CA PRO A 390 5.12 0.61 -0.83
C PRO A 390 6.32 1.24 -1.54
N PRO A 391 6.07 1.96 -2.66
CA PRO A 391 7.08 2.68 -3.41
C PRO A 391 7.51 3.95 -2.67
N SER A 392 8.44 4.70 -3.27
CA SER A 392 8.82 6.04 -2.80
C SER A 392 9.05 7.00 -3.97
N TYR A 393 8.90 8.30 -3.71
CA TYR A 393 9.28 9.36 -4.63
C TYR A 393 10.17 10.39 -3.92
N SER A 394 11.29 10.74 -4.53
CA SER A 394 12.17 11.79 -4.01
C SER A 394 12.02 13.07 -4.81
N PRO A 395 11.61 14.19 -4.19
CA PRO A 395 11.56 15.50 -4.86
C PRO A 395 12.95 16.06 -5.22
N GLN A 396 14.02 15.52 -4.62
CA GLN A 396 15.39 15.95 -4.90
C GLN A 396 15.95 15.38 -6.20
N THR A 397 15.54 14.15 -6.55
CA THR A 397 15.99 13.47 -7.77
C THR A 397 14.94 13.47 -8.88
N GLU A 398 13.67 13.77 -8.55
CA GLU A 398 12.50 13.61 -9.41
C GLU A 398 12.38 12.17 -9.95
N LEU A 399 12.81 11.17 -9.14
CA LEU A 399 12.69 9.76 -9.47
C LEU A 399 11.65 9.08 -8.57
N PHE A 400 10.92 8.17 -9.19
CA PHE A 400 10.02 7.24 -8.52
C PHE A 400 10.73 5.90 -8.36
N TYR A 401 10.68 5.34 -7.15
CA TYR A 401 11.36 4.09 -6.82
C TYR A 401 10.35 3.00 -6.48
N LEU A 402 10.55 1.84 -7.06
CA LEU A 402 9.74 0.66 -6.76
C LEU A 402 10.59 -0.61 -6.72
N ASN A 403 10.19 -1.55 -5.87
CA ASN A 403 10.70 -2.91 -5.90
C ASN A 403 9.81 -3.75 -6.83
N GLY A 404 10.43 -4.49 -7.74
CA GLY A 404 9.72 -5.30 -8.71
C GLY A 404 10.47 -6.56 -9.10
N THR A 405 9.89 -7.35 -9.98
CA THR A 405 10.46 -8.59 -10.50
C THR A 405 10.46 -8.56 -12.02
N GLU A 406 11.58 -8.94 -12.61
CA GLU A 406 11.75 -9.20 -14.04
C GLU A 406 11.70 -10.71 -14.30
N GLY A 407 11.52 -11.13 -15.54
CA GLY A 407 11.53 -12.53 -15.95
C GLY A 407 10.48 -12.79 -17.02
N TYR A 408 10.12 -14.05 -17.17
CA TYR A 408 9.09 -14.49 -18.10
C TYR A 408 7.96 -15.16 -17.35
N GLY A 409 6.76 -15.06 -17.89
CA GLY A 409 5.57 -15.71 -17.37
C GLY A 409 4.92 -16.60 -18.42
N MET A 410 4.22 -17.64 -17.94
CA MET A 410 3.34 -18.46 -18.74
C MET A 410 1.97 -18.47 -18.09
N ALA A 411 0.94 -18.12 -18.86
CA ALA A 411 -0.43 -18.13 -18.40
C ALA A 411 -1.22 -19.25 -19.06
N TYR A 412 -1.95 -20.05 -18.27
CA TYR A 412 -2.72 -21.20 -18.71
C TYR A 412 -4.21 -21.00 -18.45
N LEU A 413 -5.02 -21.43 -19.40
CA LEU A 413 -6.47 -21.49 -19.26
C LEU A 413 -6.88 -22.94 -18.98
N TYR A 414 -7.66 -23.17 -17.91
CA TYR A 414 -8.21 -24.48 -17.54
C TYR A 414 -9.71 -24.56 -17.79
N ASP A 415 -10.46 -23.52 -17.45
CA ASP A 415 -11.89 -23.46 -17.72
C ASP A 415 -12.13 -22.85 -19.10
N THR A 416 -12.51 -23.71 -20.05
CA THR A 416 -12.81 -23.34 -21.44
C THR A 416 -14.32 -23.19 -21.71
N SER A 417 -15.16 -23.22 -20.66
CA SER A 417 -16.60 -23.00 -20.80
C SER A 417 -16.91 -21.60 -21.33
N ALA A 418 -18.05 -21.42 -21.97
CA ALA A 418 -18.45 -20.11 -22.49
C ALA A 418 -18.73 -19.09 -21.37
N ASN A 419 -19.18 -19.58 -20.23
CA ASN A 419 -19.48 -18.79 -19.03
C ASN A 419 -18.73 -19.44 -17.84
N PRO A 420 -17.44 -19.16 -17.68
CA PRO A 420 -16.68 -19.67 -16.56
C PRO A 420 -17.16 -19.04 -15.24
N GLU A 421 -17.07 -19.80 -14.17
CA GLU A 421 -17.49 -19.40 -12.83
C GLU A 421 -16.33 -19.50 -11.82
N GLY A 422 -16.47 -18.83 -10.69
CA GLY A 422 -15.52 -18.85 -9.58
C GLY A 422 -14.26 -18.04 -9.85
N TYR A 423 -13.28 -18.18 -8.93
CA TYR A 423 -12.10 -17.31 -8.90
C TYR A 423 -11.13 -17.55 -10.05
N GLY A 424 -10.66 -18.76 -10.24
CA GLY A 424 -9.45 -19.01 -11.02
C GLY A 424 -9.70 -19.12 -12.52
N GLY A 425 -10.16 -20.27 -12.95
CA GLY A 425 -10.32 -20.66 -14.35
C GLY A 425 -9.00 -20.94 -15.08
N GLY A 426 -7.84 -20.80 -14.42
CA GLY A 426 -6.52 -20.95 -14.99
C GLY A 426 -5.40 -20.82 -13.96
N SER A 427 -4.17 -20.57 -14.42
CA SER A 427 -3.04 -20.29 -13.55
C SER A 427 -1.92 -19.51 -14.28
N GLY A 428 -1.02 -18.91 -13.49
CA GLY A 428 0.22 -18.30 -13.98
C GLY A 428 1.45 -18.95 -13.36
N GLY A 429 2.51 -19.13 -14.15
CA GLY A 429 3.83 -19.58 -13.71
C GLY A 429 4.92 -18.57 -14.08
N ASN A 430 5.93 -18.42 -13.23
CA ASN A 430 7.06 -17.51 -13.46
C ASN A 430 8.32 -18.30 -13.81
N PHE A 431 9.12 -17.76 -14.73
CA PHE A 431 10.41 -18.34 -15.14
C PHE A 431 11.49 -17.27 -15.07
N ASP A 432 12.68 -17.65 -14.59
CA ASP A 432 13.87 -16.81 -14.51
C ASP A 432 13.64 -15.44 -13.85
N GLY A 433 12.83 -15.42 -12.78
CA GLY A 433 12.44 -14.19 -12.09
C GLY A 433 13.61 -13.60 -11.30
N ARG A 434 13.89 -12.29 -11.51
CA ARG A 434 14.87 -11.51 -10.75
C ARG A 434 14.23 -10.33 -10.08
N ALA A 435 14.30 -10.28 -8.76
CA ALA A 435 13.86 -9.11 -8.02
C ALA A 435 14.86 -7.95 -8.20
N SER A 436 14.36 -6.75 -8.39
CA SER A 436 15.16 -5.54 -8.61
C SER A 436 14.51 -4.32 -7.98
N LEU A 437 15.33 -3.37 -7.57
CA LEU A 437 14.95 -2.00 -7.27
C LEU A 437 15.07 -1.16 -8.55
N PHE A 438 14.00 -0.51 -8.95
CA PHE A 438 13.94 0.34 -10.13
C PHE A 438 13.84 1.81 -9.73
N ALA A 439 14.55 2.68 -10.45
CA ALA A 439 14.39 4.13 -10.38
C ALA A 439 13.84 4.66 -11.71
N MET A 440 12.61 5.18 -11.67
CA MET A 440 11.84 5.62 -12.84
C MET A 440 11.89 7.13 -12.96
N ASP A 441 12.21 7.63 -14.13
CA ASP A 441 12.10 9.04 -14.48
C ASP A 441 10.63 9.43 -14.66
N ILE A 442 10.14 10.40 -13.90
CA ILE A 442 8.72 10.80 -13.94
C ILE A 442 8.32 11.51 -15.24
N HIS A 443 9.28 12.04 -16.00
CA HIS A 443 9.02 12.78 -17.23
C HIS A 443 8.90 11.86 -18.44
N THR A 444 9.69 10.80 -18.47
CA THR A 444 9.82 9.91 -19.63
C THR A 444 9.32 8.50 -19.39
N GLY A 445 9.19 8.10 -18.12
CA GLY A 445 8.94 6.71 -17.72
C GLY A 445 10.13 5.77 -17.92
N ALA A 446 11.30 6.29 -18.25
CA ALA A 446 12.49 5.47 -18.44
C ALA A 446 13.08 5.00 -17.11
N VAL A 447 13.60 3.77 -17.09
CA VAL A 447 14.43 3.29 -15.99
C VAL A 447 15.77 4.00 -16.05
N LYS A 448 16.06 4.88 -15.09
CA LYS A 448 17.33 5.62 -14.99
C LYS A 448 18.45 4.75 -14.48
N TRP A 449 18.17 3.97 -13.47
CA TRP A 449 19.06 2.97 -12.93
C TRP A 449 18.26 1.82 -12.31
N LYS A 450 18.92 0.70 -12.15
CA LYS A 450 18.34 -0.52 -11.59
C LYS A 450 19.41 -1.24 -10.75
N HIS A 451 19.00 -1.78 -9.61
CA HIS A 451 19.81 -2.67 -8.78
C HIS A 451 19.11 -4.02 -8.65
N SER A 452 19.77 -5.09 -9.08
CA SER A 452 19.24 -6.45 -8.91
C SER A 452 19.54 -6.94 -7.50
N HIS A 453 18.49 -7.37 -6.80
CA HIS A 453 18.61 -7.91 -5.45
C HIS A 453 19.38 -9.23 -5.43
N GLY A 454 20.20 -9.41 -4.40
CA GLY A 454 21.01 -10.62 -4.23
C GLY A 454 20.19 -11.82 -3.74
N GLY A 455 20.66 -13.04 -4.07
CA GLY A 455 20.14 -14.29 -3.55
C GLY A 455 19.18 -15.03 -4.48
N GLN A 456 19.17 -16.37 -4.39
CA GLN A 456 18.18 -17.22 -5.07
C GLN A 456 16.83 -17.12 -4.34
N GLY A 457 15.77 -16.81 -5.06
CA GLY A 457 14.41 -16.74 -4.53
C GLY A 457 14.14 -15.48 -3.70
N GLY A 458 15.00 -14.46 -3.78
CA GLY A 458 14.73 -13.16 -3.21
C GLY A 458 13.48 -12.56 -3.88
N GLY A 459 12.35 -12.57 -3.16
CA GLY A 459 11.22 -11.74 -3.53
C GLY A 459 11.66 -10.27 -3.52
N PRO A 460 10.90 -9.35 -4.14
CA PRO A 460 11.21 -7.94 -4.04
C PRO A 460 11.33 -7.56 -2.56
N GLY A 461 12.37 -6.79 -2.18
CA GLY A 461 12.60 -6.34 -0.80
C GLY A 461 11.34 -5.74 -0.19
N GLY A 462 11.38 -5.33 1.07
CA GLY A 462 10.27 -4.59 1.71
C GLY A 462 9.94 -3.30 0.95
N GLY A 463 9.19 -2.41 1.57
CA GLY A 463 8.93 -1.08 1.00
C GLY A 463 10.17 -0.19 0.98
N ILE A 464 10.01 1.00 0.43
CA ILE A 464 11.08 1.96 0.20
C ILE A 464 10.84 3.23 1.03
N LEU A 465 11.92 3.84 1.51
CA LEU A 465 11.94 5.17 2.11
C LEU A 465 13.04 5.98 1.44
N THR A 466 12.72 7.20 0.98
CA THR A 466 13.72 8.20 0.60
C THR A 466 13.80 9.32 1.64
N THR A 467 14.95 9.98 1.76
CA THR A 467 15.16 11.02 2.76
C THR A 467 15.83 12.27 2.19
N SER A 468 15.62 13.40 2.83
CA SER A 468 16.30 14.66 2.53
C SER A 468 17.82 14.61 2.80
N GLY A 469 18.30 13.57 3.50
CA GLY A 469 19.72 13.23 3.62
C GLY A 469 20.35 12.59 2.38
N HIS A 470 19.64 12.58 1.25
CA HIS A 470 20.05 11.95 -0.01
C HIS A 470 20.30 10.44 0.13
N LEU A 471 19.41 9.75 0.85
CA LEU A 471 19.44 8.30 1.04
C LEU A 471 18.13 7.66 0.58
N LEU A 472 18.26 6.43 0.07
CA LEU A 472 17.15 5.53 -0.17
C LEU A 472 17.38 4.27 0.65
N PHE A 473 16.41 3.88 1.47
CA PHE A 473 16.45 2.66 2.28
C PHE A 473 15.44 1.64 1.77
N THR A 474 15.89 0.41 1.59
CA THR A 474 15.03 -0.76 1.27
C THR A 474 15.73 -2.06 1.68
N GLY A 475 15.06 -3.20 1.48
CA GLY A 475 15.63 -4.52 1.70
C GLY A 475 16.36 -5.07 0.48
N ASP A 476 17.46 -5.77 0.71
CA ASP A 476 18.13 -6.61 -0.28
C ASP A 476 18.54 -7.94 0.38
N GLY A 477 17.87 -9.02 0.02
CA GLY A 477 17.98 -10.29 0.73
C GLY A 477 17.64 -10.14 2.22
N GLY A 478 18.52 -10.58 3.10
CA GLY A 478 18.40 -10.42 4.56
C GLY A 478 18.97 -9.10 5.10
N ASN A 479 19.25 -8.11 4.24
CA ASN A 479 19.88 -6.86 4.66
C ASN A 479 18.90 -5.67 4.53
N LEU A 480 19.03 -4.70 5.44
CA LEU A 480 18.64 -3.33 5.21
C LEU A 480 19.78 -2.63 4.48
N VAL A 481 19.50 -1.97 3.37
CA VAL A 481 20.51 -1.32 2.53
C VAL A 481 20.18 0.16 2.34
N ALA A 482 21.20 1.01 2.41
CA ALA A 482 21.14 2.42 2.03
C ALA A 482 21.80 2.62 0.66
N PHE A 483 21.06 3.23 -0.25
CA PHE A 483 21.53 3.57 -1.60
C PHE A 483 21.62 5.09 -1.78
N ASP A 484 22.48 5.52 -2.69
CA ASP A 484 22.38 6.83 -3.30
C ASP A 484 21.16 6.84 -4.25
N PRO A 485 20.10 7.63 -3.98
CA PRO A 485 18.90 7.62 -4.80
C PRO A 485 19.14 8.13 -6.23
N ALA A 486 20.19 8.90 -6.49
CA ALA A 486 20.47 9.44 -7.82
C ALA A 486 21.02 8.40 -8.80
N ASN A 487 21.73 7.37 -8.31
CA ASN A 487 22.48 6.44 -9.18
C ASN A 487 22.48 4.98 -8.74
N GLY A 488 21.85 4.64 -7.60
CA GLY A 488 21.73 3.26 -7.10
C GLY A 488 23.00 2.70 -6.47
N LYS A 489 24.03 3.53 -6.18
CA LYS A 489 25.22 3.08 -5.48
C LYS A 489 24.90 2.69 -4.04
N ILE A 490 25.32 1.50 -3.62
CA ILE A 490 25.22 1.07 -2.22
C ILE A 490 26.20 1.90 -1.38
N LEU A 491 25.68 2.51 -0.32
CA LEU A 491 26.44 3.36 0.62
C LEU A 491 26.66 2.63 1.95
N TRP A 492 25.71 1.79 2.37
CA TRP A 492 25.75 1.08 3.64
C TRP A 492 24.77 -0.10 3.65
N HIS A 493 25.04 -1.09 4.50
CA HIS A 493 24.09 -2.17 4.76
C HIS A 493 24.22 -2.71 6.18
N GLN A 494 23.13 -3.28 6.68
CA GLN A 494 23.03 -3.96 7.97
C GLN A 494 22.30 -5.29 7.78
N ALA A 495 22.94 -6.39 8.13
CA ALA A 495 22.28 -7.68 8.16
C ALA A 495 21.20 -7.72 9.26
N LEU A 496 20.04 -8.24 8.93
CA LEU A 496 18.93 -8.47 9.84
C LEU A 496 18.66 -9.96 9.99
N MET A 497 17.83 -10.36 10.96
CA MET A 497 17.50 -11.77 11.19
C MET A 497 16.57 -12.36 10.13
N SER A 498 15.87 -11.51 9.37
CA SER A 498 14.95 -11.88 8.29
C SER A 498 14.95 -10.79 7.21
N PRO A 499 14.47 -11.08 5.99
CA PRO A 499 14.21 -10.04 5.00
C PRO A 499 13.23 -8.98 5.54
N LEU A 500 13.32 -7.75 5.02
CA LEU A 500 12.37 -6.69 5.35
C LEU A 500 10.94 -7.15 5.03
N SER A 501 10.05 -6.96 6.00
CA SER A 501 8.64 -7.36 5.92
C SER A 501 7.67 -6.18 5.82
N ASN A 502 8.16 -4.94 5.98
CA ASN A 502 7.38 -3.70 5.81
C ASN A 502 8.19 -2.61 5.09
N GLY A 503 7.64 -1.42 4.95
CA GLY A 503 8.38 -0.25 4.46
C GLY A 503 9.08 0.48 5.61
N PRO A 504 10.38 0.88 5.46
CA PRO A 504 11.07 1.69 6.44
C PRO A 504 10.34 3.01 6.72
N SER A 505 10.46 3.54 7.93
CA SER A 505 9.98 4.86 8.33
C SER A 505 11.06 5.62 9.09
N SER A 506 10.96 6.95 9.16
CA SER A 506 11.95 7.77 9.87
C SER A 506 11.28 8.90 10.64
N TYR A 507 11.75 9.14 11.86
CA TYR A 507 11.23 10.16 12.75
C TYR A 507 12.33 10.75 13.63
N MET A 508 12.04 11.90 14.27
CA MET A 508 12.91 12.50 15.28
C MET A 508 12.45 12.11 16.68
N MET A 509 13.40 11.70 17.52
CA MET A 509 13.19 11.38 18.93
C MET A 509 14.34 11.95 19.75
N ASP A 510 14.05 12.84 20.70
CA ASP A 510 15.08 13.48 21.58
C ASP A 510 16.25 14.11 20.79
N GLY A 511 15.94 14.77 19.66
CA GLY A 511 16.96 15.39 18.79
C GLY A 511 17.75 14.40 17.93
N ARG A 512 17.47 13.09 18.01
CA ARG A 512 18.08 12.06 17.16
C ARG A 512 17.12 11.59 16.08
N GLN A 513 17.62 11.44 14.88
CA GLN A 513 16.88 10.78 13.80
C GLN A 513 16.91 9.27 14.00
N ILE A 514 15.75 8.65 14.00
CA ILE A 514 15.55 7.21 14.07
C ILE A 514 15.09 6.72 12.69
N LEU A 515 15.67 5.59 12.25
CA LEU A 515 15.20 4.79 11.14
C LEU A 515 14.56 3.52 11.73
N LEU A 516 13.31 3.26 11.41
CA LEU A 516 12.54 2.11 11.91
C LEU A 516 12.22 1.16 10.77
N VAL A 517 12.48 -0.13 10.96
CA VAL A 517 12.17 -1.17 9.96
C VAL A 517 11.64 -2.44 10.62
N GLY A 518 10.73 -3.15 9.94
CA GLY A 518 10.27 -4.48 10.29
C GLY A 518 10.97 -5.55 9.46
N ALA A 519 11.43 -6.61 10.11
CA ALA A 519 12.01 -7.78 9.44
C ALA A 519 11.55 -9.06 10.16
N GLY A 520 10.69 -9.84 9.52
CA GLY A 520 10.04 -10.99 10.13
C GLY A 520 9.22 -10.59 11.37
N ASP A 521 9.52 -11.20 12.51
CA ASP A 521 8.86 -10.96 13.80
C ASP A 521 9.48 -9.82 14.64
N CYS A 522 10.43 -9.07 14.05
CA CYS A 522 11.17 -8.02 14.74
C CYS A 522 10.93 -6.62 14.14
N LEU A 523 10.92 -5.59 15.03
CA LEU A 523 11.13 -4.19 14.68
C LEU A 523 12.53 -3.77 15.13
N TYR A 524 13.25 -3.08 14.27
CA TYR A 524 14.58 -2.54 14.52
C TYR A 524 14.53 -1.02 14.44
N ALA A 525 14.97 -0.35 15.49
CA ALA A 525 15.25 1.08 15.44
C ALA A 525 16.76 1.30 15.31
N LEU A 526 17.15 2.15 14.36
CA LEU A 526 18.54 2.47 14.09
C LEU A 526 18.76 3.98 14.23
N THR A 527 19.93 4.35 14.74
CA THR A 527 20.35 5.77 14.89
C THR A 527 21.87 5.89 14.71
N LEU A 528 22.37 7.11 14.58
CA LEU A 528 23.82 7.35 14.48
C LEU A 528 24.51 7.03 15.81
N ALA A 529 25.67 6.37 15.73
CA ALA A 529 26.52 6.12 16.88
C ALA A 529 27.06 7.43 17.46
N GLY A 530 27.03 7.61 18.78
CA GLY A 530 27.71 8.70 19.47
C GLY A 530 27.01 10.07 19.44
N LYS A 531 25.73 10.12 19.13
CA LYS A 531 24.90 11.33 19.27
C LYS A 531 23.79 11.16 20.29
#